data_6da35c944f43ca7116e44307fd0c67c6
#
_entry.id   6da35c944f43ca7116e44307fd0c67c6
#
_cell.length_a   1.000
_cell.length_b   1.000
_cell.length_c   1.000
_cell.angle_alpha   90.00
_cell.angle_beta   90.00
_cell.angle_gamma   90.00
#
_symmetry.space_group_name_H-M   'P 1'
#
loop_
_entity.id
_entity.type
_entity.pdbx_description
1 polymer ?
#
loop_
_entity_poly.entity_id
_entity_poly.type
_entity_poly.pdbx_seq_one_letter_code
_entity_poly.pdbx_strand_id
1 'polypeptide(L)'
;MLKIGVLALQGGVEEHINAFRSLAVDAREIRLPDELEGLQGLVIPGGESMAIANLMDSFGLREPIKECVKQGMGVWGTCAGLILIANEVDGGCPTPLCLVDIRVTRNAFGRQVDSFAAELSVPVLGDKTFHAVFIRAPVIQQ
;
A
#
# COMPACT_ATOMS: atom_id res chain seq x y z
N MET A 1 -10.72 15.76 12.46
CA MET A 1 -10.59 14.27 12.40
C MET A 1 -9.71 13.96 11.22
N LEU A 2 -8.73 13.07 11.38
CA LEU A 2 -7.83 12.65 10.31
C LEU A 2 -8.61 11.90 9.22
N LYS A 3 -8.43 12.30 7.96
CA LYS A 3 -9.12 11.73 6.80
C LYS A 3 -8.14 10.86 6.00
N ILE A 4 -8.40 9.55 5.99
CA ILE A 4 -7.58 8.56 5.28
C ILE A 4 -8.41 7.89 4.20
N GLY A 5 -7.89 7.88 2.98
CA GLY A 5 -8.43 7.08 1.89
C GLY A 5 -7.80 5.68 1.88
N VAL A 6 -8.57 4.68 1.50
CA VAL A 6 -8.07 3.36 1.14
C VAL A 6 -8.43 3.10 -0.32
N LEU A 7 -7.43 2.86 -1.16
CA LEU A 7 -7.64 2.61 -2.58
C LEU A 7 -8.43 1.32 -2.76
N ALA A 8 -9.68 1.44 -3.21
CA ALA A 8 -10.67 0.38 -3.20
C ALA A 8 -10.91 -0.20 -4.60
N LEU A 9 -9.84 -0.63 -5.25
CA LEU A 9 -9.88 -1.22 -6.59
C LEU A 9 -9.85 -2.74 -6.54
N GLN A 10 -8.97 -3.30 -5.72
CA GLN A 10 -8.81 -4.76 -5.53
C GLN A 10 -8.01 -4.98 -4.25
N GLY A 11 -8.24 -6.10 -3.55
CA GLY A 11 -7.45 -6.54 -2.39
C GLY A 11 -8.08 -6.27 -1.03
N GLY A 12 -7.26 -6.17 0.01
CA GLY A 12 -7.64 -6.06 1.42
C GLY A 12 -8.13 -4.67 1.83
N VAL A 13 -9.17 -4.17 1.21
CA VAL A 13 -9.73 -2.84 1.43
C VAL A 13 -10.45 -2.76 2.77
N GLU A 14 -11.35 -3.70 3.03
CA GLU A 14 -12.21 -3.71 4.21
C GLU A 14 -11.41 -3.83 5.51
N GLU A 15 -10.36 -4.63 5.50
CA GLU A 15 -9.47 -4.81 6.65
C GLU A 15 -8.81 -3.49 7.06
N HIS A 16 -8.33 -2.72 6.10
CA HIS A 16 -7.75 -1.39 6.37
C HIS A 16 -8.80 -0.39 6.84
N ILE A 17 -9.97 -0.35 6.20
CA ILE A 17 -11.10 0.52 6.61
C ILE A 17 -11.48 0.25 8.06
N ASN A 18 -11.67 -1.02 8.41
CA ASN A 18 -12.08 -1.42 9.76
C ASN A 18 -11.00 -1.10 10.81
N ALA A 19 -9.73 -1.33 10.48
CA ALA A 19 -8.62 -1.00 11.36
C ALA A 19 -8.56 0.52 11.65
N PHE A 20 -8.69 1.37 10.65
CA PHE A 20 -8.70 2.83 10.86
C PHE A 20 -9.94 3.30 11.62
N ARG A 21 -11.12 2.76 11.33
CA ARG A 21 -12.35 3.10 12.06
C ARG A 21 -12.29 2.73 13.53
N SER A 22 -11.63 1.63 13.87
CA SER A 22 -11.40 1.25 15.28
C SER A 22 -10.52 2.24 16.03
N LEU A 23 -9.73 3.04 15.33
CA LEU A 23 -8.89 4.12 15.86
C LEU A 23 -9.57 5.50 15.79
N ALA A 24 -10.88 5.56 15.53
CA ALA A 24 -11.64 6.81 15.35
C ALA A 24 -11.10 7.71 14.22
N VAL A 25 -10.54 7.12 13.18
CA VAL A 25 -10.10 7.82 11.96
C VAL A 25 -11.24 7.82 10.94
N ASP A 26 -11.44 8.95 10.24
CA ASP A 26 -12.38 9.03 9.11
C ASP A 26 -11.76 8.30 7.90
N ALA A 27 -12.07 7.00 7.79
CA ALA A 27 -11.57 6.15 6.72
C ALA A 27 -12.65 5.90 5.66
N ARG A 28 -12.28 6.13 4.40
CA ARG A 28 -13.19 5.95 3.26
C ARG A 28 -12.51 5.24 2.09
N GLU A 29 -13.33 4.56 1.31
CA GLU A 29 -12.90 3.92 0.08
C GLU A 29 -12.70 4.97 -1.03
N ILE A 30 -11.64 4.78 -1.81
CA ILE A 30 -11.30 5.64 -2.95
C ILE A 30 -11.29 4.80 -4.22
N ARG A 31 -12.12 5.19 -5.19
CA ARG A 31 -12.22 4.55 -6.50
C ARG A 31 -12.08 5.53 -7.66
N LEU A 32 -12.31 6.82 -7.40
CA LEU A 32 -12.30 7.87 -8.41
C LEU A 32 -11.38 9.02 -8.01
N PRO A 33 -10.83 9.78 -8.99
CA PRO A 33 -9.88 10.86 -8.71
C PRO A 33 -10.41 11.97 -7.81
N ASP A 34 -11.66 12.36 -7.95
CA ASP A 34 -12.29 13.42 -7.15
C ASP A 34 -12.46 13.05 -5.67
N GLU A 35 -12.48 11.76 -5.35
CA GLU A 35 -12.53 11.26 -3.99
C GLU A 35 -11.21 11.45 -3.21
N LEU A 36 -10.12 11.80 -3.90
CA LEU A 36 -8.83 12.11 -3.27
C LEU A 36 -8.83 13.47 -2.57
N GLU A 37 -9.78 14.35 -2.91
CA GLU A 37 -9.82 15.71 -2.37
C GLU A 37 -9.96 15.71 -0.83
N GLY A 38 -9.10 16.50 -0.20
CA GLY A 38 -9.11 16.71 1.25
C GLY A 38 -8.60 15.53 2.08
N LEU A 39 -8.01 14.49 1.46
CA LEU A 39 -7.33 13.44 2.17
C LEU A 39 -6.00 13.92 2.75
N GLN A 40 -5.67 13.43 3.94
CA GLN A 40 -4.38 13.64 4.57
C GLN A 40 -3.46 12.44 4.37
N GLY A 41 -4.02 11.28 4.01
CA GLY A 41 -3.27 10.09 3.67
C GLY A 41 -4.06 9.13 2.79
N LEU A 42 -3.31 8.33 2.03
CA LEU A 42 -3.85 7.26 1.18
C LEU A 42 -3.14 5.95 1.48
N VAL A 43 -3.91 4.90 1.69
CA VAL A 43 -3.41 3.52 1.79
C VAL A 43 -3.67 2.80 0.49
N ILE A 44 -2.64 2.17 -0.07
CA ILE A 44 -2.77 1.21 -1.17
C ILE A 44 -2.67 -0.18 -0.56
N PRO A 45 -3.76 -0.96 -0.55
CA PRO A 45 -3.81 -2.23 0.16
C PRO A 45 -3.03 -3.34 -0.55
N GLY A 46 -2.81 -4.43 0.17
CA GLY A 46 -2.37 -5.69 -0.41
C GLY A 46 -3.42 -6.30 -1.31
N GLY A 47 -2.97 -7.12 -2.25
CA GLY A 47 -3.78 -7.79 -3.26
C GLY A 47 -2.90 -8.28 -4.40
N GLU A 48 -3.38 -8.18 -5.63
CA GLU A 48 -2.60 -8.51 -6.82
C GLU A 48 -2.11 -7.20 -7.49
N SER A 49 -0.80 -6.98 -7.49
CA SER A 49 -0.21 -5.70 -7.88
C SER A 49 -0.46 -5.30 -9.34
N MET A 50 -0.51 -6.27 -10.27
CA MET A 50 -0.81 -6.00 -11.67
C MET A 50 -2.28 -5.60 -11.85
N ALA A 51 -3.20 -6.27 -11.14
CA ALA A 51 -4.63 -5.94 -11.19
C ALA A 51 -4.89 -4.54 -10.65
N ILE A 52 -4.28 -4.20 -9.49
CA ILE A 52 -4.42 -2.85 -8.91
C ILE A 52 -3.85 -1.79 -9.86
N ALA A 53 -2.67 -2.03 -10.45
CA ALA A 53 -2.05 -1.09 -11.41
C ALA A 53 -2.95 -0.86 -12.63
N ASN A 54 -3.48 -1.92 -13.23
CA ASN A 54 -4.34 -1.82 -14.40
C ASN A 54 -5.64 -1.08 -14.09
N LEU A 55 -6.26 -1.34 -12.93
CA LEU A 55 -7.46 -0.64 -12.50
C LEU A 55 -7.18 0.83 -12.19
N MET A 56 -6.04 1.12 -11.55
CA MET A 56 -5.61 2.50 -11.28
C MET A 56 -5.46 3.31 -12.58
N ASP A 57 -4.88 2.71 -13.61
CA ASP A 57 -4.75 3.33 -14.92
C ASP A 57 -6.12 3.50 -15.60
N SER A 58 -6.98 2.48 -15.55
CA SER A 58 -8.33 2.51 -16.13
C SER A 58 -9.23 3.58 -15.51
N PHE A 59 -9.11 3.81 -14.20
CA PHE A 59 -9.87 4.85 -13.49
C PHE A 59 -9.18 6.22 -13.47
N GLY A 60 -8.02 6.36 -14.12
CA GLY A 60 -7.29 7.62 -14.20
C GLY A 60 -6.74 8.12 -12.86
N LEU A 61 -6.42 7.23 -11.93
CA LEU A 61 -6.00 7.56 -10.57
C LEU A 61 -4.50 7.82 -10.44
N ARG A 62 -3.67 7.31 -11.35
CA ARG A 62 -2.21 7.35 -11.25
C ARG A 62 -1.67 8.76 -11.05
N GLU A 63 -1.94 9.67 -11.97
CA GLU A 63 -1.42 11.04 -11.89
C GLU A 63 -2.06 11.87 -10.77
N PRO A 64 -3.38 11.80 -10.50
CA PRO A 64 -3.97 12.46 -9.34
C PRO A 64 -3.36 12.03 -8.00
N ILE A 65 -3.10 10.73 -7.79
CA ILE A 65 -2.42 10.25 -6.58
C ILE A 65 -1.03 10.87 -6.45
N LYS A 66 -0.22 10.85 -7.51
CA LYS A 66 1.12 11.43 -7.52
C LYS A 66 1.09 12.93 -7.20
N GLU A 67 0.13 13.64 -7.75
CA GLU A 67 -0.02 15.07 -7.49
C GLU A 67 -0.43 15.36 -6.04
N CYS A 68 -1.38 14.63 -5.48
CA CYS A 68 -1.76 14.76 -4.07
C CYS A 68 -0.57 14.48 -3.13
N VAL A 69 0.25 13.48 -3.43
CA VAL A 69 1.45 13.19 -2.63
C VAL A 69 2.48 14.32 -2.71
N LYS A 70 2.70 14.90 -3.88
CA LYS A 70 3.56 16.10 -4.04
C LYS A 70 3.04 17.29 -3.21
N GLN A 71 1.73 17.40 -3.04
CA GLN A 71 1.08 18.42 -2.23
C GLN A 71 1.07 18.10 -0.73
N GLY A 72 1.66 16.98 -0.32
CA GLY A 72 1.86 16.61 1.08
C GLY A 72 0.92 15.55 1.62
N MET A 73 0.09 14.91 0.79
CA MET A 73 -0.67 13.74 1.22
C MET A 73 0.28 12.59 1.57
N GLY A 74 0.14 12.02 2.77
CA GLY A 74 0.90 10.83 3.16
C GLY A 74 0.49 9.61 2.33
N VAL A 75 1.41 8.68 2.07
CA VAL A 75 1.10 7.43 1.38
C VAL A 75 1.66 6.24 2.13
N TRP A 76 0.88 5.16 2.18
CA TRP A 76 1.28 3.89 2.77
C TRP A 76 0.84 2.73 1.87
N GLY A 77 1.78 1.82 1.58
CA GLY A 77 1.51 0.62 0.81
C GLY A 77 1.75 -0.64 1.63
N THR A 78 0.82 -1.58 1.59
CA THR A 78 0.96 -2.91 2.21
C THR A 78 1.04 -3.99 1.15
N CYS A 79 2.04 -4.87 1.21
CA CYS A 79 2.28 -5.96 0.26
C CYS A 79 2.28 -5.46 -1.21
N ALA A 80 1.24 -5.73 -1.98
CA ALA A 80 1.08 -5.22 -3.35
C ALA A 80 1.12 -3.69 -3.42
N GLY A 81 0.57 -3.00 -2.43
CA GLY A 81 0.64 -1.55 -2.31
C GLY A 81 2.07 -1.03 -2.13
N LEU A 82 2.92 -1.74 -1.38
CA LEU A 82 4.34 -1.40 -1.26
C LEU A 82 5.04 -1.48 -2.62
N ILE A 83 4.75 -2.50 -3.42
CA ILE A 83 5.27 -2.63 -4.79
C ILE A 83 4.89 -1.42 -5.63
N LEU A 84 3.64 -0.98 -5.53
CA LEU A 84 3.11 0.12 -6.36
C LEU A 84 3.65 1.50 -5.98
N ILE A 85 3.97 1.75 -4.72
CA ILE A 85 4.55 3.05 -4.29
C ILE A 85 6.05 3.14 -4.48
N ALA A 86 6.74 2.04 -4.73
CA ALA A 86 8.19 1.99 -4.92
C ALA A 86 8.65 2.85 -6.11
N ASN A 87 9.94 3.19 -6.11
CA ASN A 87 10.59 3.85 -7.24
C ASN A 87 10.94 2.85 -8.34
N GLU A 88 11.40 1.67 -7.95
CA GLU A 88 11.76 0.59 -8.88
C GLU A 88 11.16 -0.74 -8.46
N VAL A 89 10.76 -1.53 -9.44
CA VAL A 89 10.29 -2.90 -9.28
C VAL A 89 11.14 -3.82 -10.15
N ASP A 90 11.72 -4.85 -9.56
CA ASP A 90 12.51 -5.84 -10.30
C ASP A 90 11.66 -6.49 -11.39
N GLY A 91 12.22 -6.52 -12.61
CA GLY A 91 11.48 -6.98 -13.79
C GLY A 91 10.59 -5.91 -14.44
N GLY A 92 10.49 -4.70 -13.85
CA GLY A 92 9.79 -3.56 -14.44
C GLY A 92 8.27 -3.63 -14.43
N CYS A 93 7.68 -4.62 -13.81
CA CYS A 93 6.22 -4.82 -13.76
C CYS A 93 5.72 -5.14 -12.34
N PRO A 94 4.60 -4.51 -11.91
CA PRO A 94 3.87 -3.43 -12.58
C PRO A 94 4.68 -2.13 -12.62
N THR A 95 4.30 -1.19 -13.49
CA THR A 95 4.89 0.16 -13.48
C THR A 95 4.54 0.85 -12.15
N PRO A 96 5.54 1.22 -11.32
CA PRO A 96 5.27 1.82 -10.01
C PRO A 96 4.85 3.29 -10.12
N LEU A 97 4.38 3.84 -9.00
CA LEU A 97 4.02 5.25 -8.87
C LEU A 97 5.24 6.16 -8.62
N CYS A 98 6.38 5.59 -8.24
CA CYS A 98 7.61 6.31 -7.90
C CYS A 98 7.39 7.36 -6.78
N LEU A 99 6.76 6.95 -5.69
CA LEU A 99 6.44 7.83 -4.56
C LEU A 99 7.42 7.69 -3.39
N VAL A 100 8.06 6.54 -3.26
CA VAL A 100 9.03 6.24 -2.21
C VAL A 100 10.32 5.73 -2.85
N ASP A 101 11.46 6.30 -2.45
CA ASP A 101 12.77 5.96 -3.02
C ASP A 101 13.26 4.59 -2.48
N ILE A 102 12.62 3.55 -2.95
CA ILE A 102 12.96 2.15 -2.66
C ILE A 102 12.89 1.32 -3.94
N ARG A 103 13.70 0.27 -3.99
CA ARG A 103 13.62 -0.80 -4.98
C ARG A 103 13.06 -2.05 -4.34
N VAL A 104 12.11 -2.70 -4.98
CA VAL A 104 11.46 -3.90 -4.46
C VAL A 104 11.56 -5.07 -5.42
N THR A 105 11.68 -6.27 -4.84
CA THR A 105 11.54 -7.56 -5.53
C THR A 105 10.19 -8.16 -5.15
N ARG A 106 9.37 -8.46 -6.16
CA ARG A 106 8.10 -9.16 -5.97
C ARG A 106 8.35 -10.64 -5.66
N ASN A 107 7.48 -11.22 -4.81
CA ASN A 107 7.51 -12.66 -4.51
C ASN A 107 8.91 -13.16 -4.12
N ALA A 108 9.67 -12.33 -3.42
CA ALA A 108 11.08 -12.61 -3.09
C ALA A 108 11.26 -13.88 -2.23
N PHE A 109 10.21 -14.31 -1.52
CA PHE A 109 10.18 -15.52 -0.70
C PHE A 109 9.59 -16.74 -1.44
N GLY A 110 9.51 -16.69 -2.78
CA GLY A 110 9.08 -17.80 -3.60
C GLY A 110 7.56 -17.94 -3.75
N ARG A 111 7.07 -19.19 -3.72
CA ARG A 111 5.65 -19.51 -3.90
C ARG A 111 4.87 -19.24 -2.62
N GLN A 112 3.52 -19.23 -2.71
CA GLN A 112 2.63 -19.03 -1.56
C GLN A 112 2.87 -20.03 -0.41
N VAL A 113 3.37 -21.21 -0.70
CA VAL A 113 3.78 -22.24 0.29
C VAL A 113 4.95 -21.77 1.17
N ASP A 114 5.72 -20.79 0.73
CA ASP A 114 6.86 -20.24 1.46
C ASP A 114 6.45 -19.07 2.39
N SER A 115 5.15 -18.88 2.62
CA SER A 115 4.64 -17.93 3.60
C SER A 115 5.06 -18.37 5.01
N PHE A 116 5.40 -17.39 5.85
CA PHE A 116 5.87 -17.63 7.21
C PHE A 116 5.41 -16.53 8.18
N ALA A 117 5.53 -16.81 9.46
CA ALA A 117 5.32 -15.85 10.52
C ALA A 117 6.62 -15.66 11.34
N ALA A 118 6.84 -14.45 11.84
CA ALA A 118 7.98 -14.12 12.65
C ALA A 118 7.62 -13.07 13.71
N GLU A 119 8.30 -13.15 14.87
CA GLU A 119 8.25 -12.10 15.87
C GLU A 119 9.28 -11.03 15.54
N LEU A 120 8.82 -9.81 15.33
CA LEU A 120 9.66 -8.68 14.95
C LEU A 120 9.75 -7.64 16.06
N SER A 121 10.93 -7.06 16.23
CA SER A 121 11.09 -5.82 16.98
C SER A 121 10.77 -4.65 16.07
N VAL A 122 9.73 -3.88 16.44
CA VAL A 122 9.32 -2.69 15.70
C VAL A 122 9.39 -1.50 16.65
N PRO A 123 10.51 -0.76 16.69
CA PRO A 123 10.77 0.25 17.74
C PRO A 123 9.68 1.30 17.90
N VAL A 124 9.03 1.68 16.81
CA VAL A 124 7.93 2.67 16.85
C VAL A 124 6.67 2.14 17.56
N LEU A 125 6.53 0.81 17.71
CA LEU A 125 5.43 0.15 18.43
C LEU A 125 5.77 -0.14 19.90
N GLY A 126 6.98 0.22 20.36
CA GLY A 126 7.47 0.00 21.71
C GLY A 126 8.30 -1.27 21.86
N ASP A 127 8.48 -1.74 23.12
CA ASP A 127 9.40 -2.83 23.45
C ASP A 127 8.83 -4.24 23.20
N LYS A 128 7.53 -4.36 22.97
CA LYS A 128 6.90 -5.66 22.68
C LYS A 128 7.16 -6.07 21.25
N THR A 129 7.46 -7.35 21.06
CA THR A 129 7.54 -7.92 19.71
C THR A 129 6.19 -7.88 19.01
N PHE A 130 6.22 -7.72 17.71
CA PHE A 130 5.06 -7.75 16.83
C PHE A 130 5.04 -9.05 16.04
N HIS A 131 3.92 -9.80 16.14
CA HIS A 131 3.74 -11.02 15.36
C HIS A 131 3.41 -10.64 13.91
N ALA A 132 4.36 -10.80 13.01
CA ALA A 132 4.23 -10.47 11.59
C ALA A 132 4.00 -11.74 10.76
N VAL A 133 3.08 -11.65 9.81
CA VAL A 133 2.78 -12.71 8.86
C VAL A 133 3.19 -12.26 7.46
N PHE A 134 4.01 -13.07 6.80
CA PHE A 134 4.54 -12.80 5.46
C PHE A 134 3.91 -13.79 4.47
N ILE A 135 3.11 -13.29 3.56
CA ILE A 135 2.43 -14.06 2.51
C ILE A 135 2.88 -13.53 1.16
N ARG A 136 3.72 -14.28 0.45
CA ARG A 136 4.34 -13.85 -0.81
C ARG A 136 4.85 -12.39 -0.75
N ALA A 137 5.45 -12.04 0.38
CA ALA A 137 5.83 -10.68 0.68
C ALA A 137 6.88 -10.16 -0.32
N PRO A 138 6.80 -8.89 -0.73
CA PRO A 138 7.89 -8.23 -1.43
C PRO A 138 9.06 -7.99 -0.48
N VAL A 139 10.26 -7.88 -1.04
CA VAL A 139 11.47 -7.49 -0.30
C VAL A 139 11.96 -6.14 -0.80
N ILE A 140 12.25 -5.24 0.13
CA ILE A 140 12.94 -3.99 -0.14
C ILE A 140 14.42 -4.31 -0.29
N GLN A 141 14.99 -4.02 -1.47
CA GLN A 141 16.41 -4.23 -1.77
C GLN A 141 17.27 -3.03 -1.36
N GLN A 142 16.67 -1.83 -1.36
CA GLN A 142 17.40 -0.61 -1.04
C GLN A 142 16.42 0.52 -0.66
#